data_52d41fc32f9a1094dc072ef205e11e98
#
_entry.id   52d41fc32f9a1094dc072ef205e11e98
#
_cell.length_a   1.000
_cell.length_b   1.000
_cell.length_c   1.000
_cell.angle_alpha   90.00
_cell.angle_beta   90.00
_cell.angle_gamma   90.00
#
_symmetry.space_group_name_H-M   'P 1'
#
loop_
_entity.id
_entity.type
_entity.pdbx_description
1 polymer ?
#
loop_
_entity_poly.entity_id
_entity_poly.type
_entity_poly.pdbx_seq_one_letter_code
_entity_poly.pdbx_strand_id
1 'polypeptide(L)'
;MKFGEFRKYVSRIDRVSICMKETLSYENFQFIEMVPDTYDQYYLYGVGLTKSEFPLSEVPEMHAELGKDLSLKERDDETVYAECLEIMLAKVPKANF
;
A
#
# COMPACT_ATOMS: atom_id res chain seq x y z
N MET A 1 5.07 13.83 12.19
CA MET A 1 3.63 13.41 12.14
C MET A 1 3.55 11.90 12.27
N LYS A 2 2.66 11.44 13.09
CA LYS A 2 2.39 10.01 13.21
C LYS A 2 1.45 9.54 12.11
N PHE A 3 1.54 8.26 11.77
CA PHE A 3 0.71 7.68 10.73
C PHE A 3 -0.79 7.84 11.03
N GLY A 4 -1.18 7.68 12.30
CA GLY A 4 -2.59 7.85 12.69
C GLY A 4 -3.14 9.24 12.39
N GLU A 5 -2.31 10.28 12.47
CA GLU A 5 -2.70 11.62 12.07
C GLU A 5 -2.76 11.76 10.55
N PHE A 6 -1.75 11.22 9.88
CA PHE A 6 -1.67 11.27 8.42
C PHE A 6 -2.89 10.62 7.76
N ARG A 7 -3.28 9.44 8.22
CA ARG A 7 -4.39 8.70 7.60
C ARG A 7 -5.74 9.40 7.73
N LYS A 8 -5.89 10.29 8.71
CA LYS A 8 -7.13 11.09 8.87
C LYS A 8 -7.30 12.13 7.78
N TYR A 9 -6.20 12.61 7.23
CA TYR A 9 -6.24 13.65 6.19
C TYR A 9 -6.24 13.08 4.79
N VAL A 10 -5.98 11.78 4.66
CA VAL A 10 -5.92 11.11 3.37
C VAL A 10 -7.27 10.45 3.16
N SER A 11 -8.00 10.92 2.16
CA SER A 11 -9.21 10.25 1.75
C SER A 11 -8.83 8.92 1.11
N ARG A 12 -9.81 8.10 0.81
CA ARG A 12 -9.67 6.76 0.29
C ARG A 12 -8.56 6.64 -0.75
N ILE A 13 -7.53 5.91 -0.40
CA ILE A 13 -6.43 5.58 -1.32
C ILE A 13 -6.46 4.08 -1.56
N ASP A 14 -6.51 3.71 -2.83
CA ASP A 14 -6.46 2.33 -3.26
C ASP A 14 -4.99 1.90 -3.38
N ARG A 15 -4.69 0.76 -2.83
CA ARG A 15 -3.38 0.11 -2.85
C ARG A 15 -2.29 0.94 -2.18
N VAL A 16 -1.96 0.54 -0.98
CA VAL A 16 -0.86 1.12 -0.21
C VAL A 16 0.14 0.04 0.16
N SER A 17 1.40 0.42 0.22
CA SER A 17 2.48 -0.44 0.70
C SER A 17 3.11 0.24 1.90
N ILE A 18 3.02 -0.41 3.06
CA ILE A 18 3.61 0.10 4.29
C ILE A 18 5.00 -0.51 4.46
N CYS A 19 6.00 0.35 4.56
CA CYS A 19 7.39 -0.07 4.76
C CYS A 19 7.89 0.45 6.09
N MET A 20 8.43 -0.44 6.92
CA MET A 20 9.10 -0.05 8.16
C MET A 20 10.57 0.24 7.85
N LYS A 21 11.00 1.46 8.14
CA LYS A 21 12.37 1.90 7.86
C LYS A 21 13.42 1.03 8.54
N GLU A 22 13.19 0.66 9.80
CA GLU A 22 14.17 -0.08 10.60
C GLU A 22 14.43 -1.50 10.09
N THR A 23 13.42 -2.12 9.50
CA THR A 23 13.51 -3.52 9.07
C THR A 23 13.43 -3.68 7.56
N LEU A 24 13.06 -2.62 6.84
CA LEU A 24 12.77 -2.65 5.40
C LEU A 24 11.76 -3.73 5.03
N SER A 25 10.83 -4.02 5.95
CA SER A 25 9.75 -4.95 5.70
C SER A 25 8.57 -4.23 5.06
N TYR A 26 7.93 -4.91 4.12
CA TYR A 26 6.79 -4.35 3.38
C TYR A 26 5.54 -5.15 3.68
N GLU A 27 4.42 -4.45 3.79
CA GLU A 27 3.11 -5.05 3.90
C GLU A 27 2.14 -4.26 3.03
N ASN A 28 1.45 -4.97 2.13
CA ASN A 28 0.58 -4.35 1.14
C ASN A 28 -0.88 -4.48 1.55
N PHE A 29 -1.65 -3.41 1.33
CA PHE A 29 -3.07 -3.37 1.64
C PHE A 29 -3.83 -2.79 0.45
N GLN A 30 -5.03 -3.31 0.21
CA GLN A 30 -5.88 -2.81 -0.87
C GLN A 30 -6.34 -1.37 -0.62
N PHE A 31 -6.67 -1.05 0.63
CA PHE A 31 -7.10 0.30 1.02
C PHE A 31 -6.36 0.74 2.26
N ILE A 32 -6.16 2.05 2.39
CA ILE A 32 -5.46 2.60 3.54
C ILE A 32 -6.21 2.31 4.86
N GLU A 33 -7.53 2.19 4.80
CA GLU A 33 -8.34 1.87 5.99
C GLU A 33 -8.05 0.47 6.54
N MET A 34 -7.52 -0.42 5.70
CA MET A 34 -7.19 -1.79 6.11
C MET A 34 -5.88 -1.89 6.90
N VAL A 35 -5.08 -0.82 6.90
CA VAL A 35 -3.84 -0.82 7.67
C VAL A 35 -4.17 -0.88 9.16
N PRO A 36 -3.62 -1.86 9.90
CA PRO A 36 -3.94 -2.02 11.32
C PRO A 36 -3.62 -0.77 12.14
N ASP A 37 -4.43 -0.52 13.17
CA ASP A 37 -4.26 0.63 14.06
C ASP A 37 -2.94 0.60 14.82
N THR A 38 -2.31 -0.55 14.93
CA THR A 38 -1.00 -0.67 15.56
C THR A 38 0.07 0.17 14.89
N TYR A 39 -0.12 0.49 13.59
CA TYR A 39 0.80 1.36 12.87
C TYR A 39 0.59 2.85 13.19
N ASP A 40 -0.53 3.22 13.79
CA ASP A 40 -0.87 4.63 14.04
C ASP A 40 0.14 5.33 14.95
N GLN A 41 0.84 4.58 15.80
CA GLN A 41 1.82 5.11 16.73
C GLN A 41 3.17 5.41 16.08
N TYR A 42 3.43 4.87 14.89
CA TYR A 42 4.70 5.06 14.19
C TYR A 42 4.73 6.41 13.48
N TYR A 43 5.94 6.92 13.25
CA TYR A 43 6.14 8.22 12.65
C TYR A 43 6.23 8.11 11.14
N LEU A 44 5.61 9.08 10.45
CA LEU A 44 5.71 9.17 9.00
C LEU A 44 7.13 9.57 8.63
N TYR A 45 7.80 8.74 7.86
CA TYR A 45 9.16 8.97 7.41
C TYR A 45 9.22 9.46 5.98
N GLY A 46 8.39 8.91 5.11
CA GLY A 46 8.34 9.30 3.71
C GLY A 46 7.11 8.73 3.02
N VAL A 47 6.71 9.38 1.94
CA VAL A 47 5.59 8.95 1.11
C VAL A 47 6.01 9.11 -0.34
N GLY A 48 5.71 8.11 -1.16
CA GLY A 48 6.02 8.17 -2.58
C GLY A 48 5.19 7.19 -3.38
N LEU A 49 5.37 7.21 -4.68
CA LEU A 49 4.72 6.25 -5.57
C LEU A 49 5.72 5.15 -5.92
N THR A 50 5.23 3.93 -5.95
CA THR A 50 6.03 2.77 -6.32
C THR A 50 5.15 1.72 -6.98
N LYS A 51 5.71 0.57 -7.29
CA LYS A 51 4.96 -0.60 -7.73
C LYS A 51 5.24 -1.73 -6.77
N SER A 52 4.21 -2.50 -6.45
CA SER A 52 4.33 -3.66 -5.58
C SER A 52 3.39 -4.75 -6.05
N GLU A 53 3.50 -5.93 -5.44
CA GLU A 53 2.68 -7.07 -5.80
C GLU A 53 1.33 -7.00 -5.12
N PHE A 54 0.28 -7.13 -5.91
CA PHE A 54 -1.11 -7.19 -5.44
C PHE A 54 -1.83 -8.31 -6.15
N PRO A 55 -2.82 -8.95 -5.51
CA PRO A 55 -3.69 -9.87 -6.22
C PRO A 55 -4.37 -9.18 -7.40
N LEU A 56 -4.49 -9.87 -8.52
CA LEU A 56 -5.13 -9.30 -9.70
C LEU A 56 -6.54 -8.78 -9.41
N SER A 57 -7.25 -9.44 -8.51
CA SER A 57 -8.59 -9.01 -8.09
C SER A 57 -8.62 -7.61 -7.49
N GLU A 58 -7.48 -7.12 -6.97
CA GLU A 58 -7.36 -5.77 -6.38
C GLU A 58 -6.89 -4.72 -7.39
N VAL A 59 -6.73 -5.09 -8.65
CA VAL A 59 -6.21 -4.20 -9.70
C VAL A 59 -7.19 -4.14 -10.87
N PRO A 60 -8.32 -3.42 -10.71
CA PRO A 60 -9.38 -3.40 -11.74
C PRO A 60 -8.91 -2.91 -13.10
N GLU A 61 -7.95 -2.00 -13.16
CA GLU A 61 -7.43 -1.46 -14.41
C GLU A 61 -6.76 -2.53 -15.28
N MET A 62 -6.27 -3.61 -14.68
CA MET A 62 -5.67 -4.71 -15.44
C MET A 62 -6.69 -5.73 -15.91
N HIS A 63 -7.88 -5.74 -15.34
CA HIS A 63 -8.94 -6.65 -15.76
C HIS A 63 -9.35 -6.42 -17.21
N ALA A 64 -9.37 -5.15 -17.62
CA ALA A 64 -9.75 -4.79 -18.99
C ALA A 64 -8.73 -5.28 -20.02
N GLU A 65 -7.45 -5.31 -19.66
CA GLU A 65 -6.38 -5.73 -20.58
C GLU A 65 -6.22 -7.25 -20.63
N LEU A 66 -6.33 -7.91 -19.47
CA LEU A 66 -6.07 -9.34 -19.32
C LEU A 66 -7.33 -10.19 -19.46
N GLY A 67 -8.49 -9.59 -19.34
CA GLY A 67 -9.75 -10.32 -19.26
C GLY A 67 -10.39 -10.69 -20.58
N LYS A 68 -9.83 -10.29 -21.72
CA LYS A 68 -10.46 -10.56 -23.02
C LYS A 68 -10.38 -12.02 -23.44
N ASP A 69 -9.32 -12.72 -23.03
CA ASP A 69 -9.05 -14.07 -23.48
C ASP A 69 -9.03 -15.11 -22.36
N LEU A 70 -9.18 -14.68 -21.10
CA LEU A 70 -9.09 -15.56 -19.94
C LEU A 70 -10.19 -15.25 -18.95
N SER A 71 -10.80 -16.27 -18.40
CA SER A 71 -11.76 -16.09 -17.33
C SER A 71 -11.07 -15.45 -16.13
N LEU A 72 -11.64 -14.36 -15.60
CA LEU A 72 -11.12 -13.69 -14.42
C LEU A 72 -10.98 -14.63 -13.22
N LYS A 73 -11.85 -15.64 -13.14
CA LYS A 73 -11.80 -16.63 -12.08
C LYS A 73 -10.53 -17.45 -12.08
N GLU A 74 -9.97 -17.71 -13.25
CA GLU A 74 -8.73 -18.49 -13.37
C GLU A 74 -7.51 -17.70 -12.96
N ARG A 75 -7.64 -16.36 -12.92
CA ARG A 75 -6.52 -15.47 -12.62
C ARG A 75 -6.66 -14.72 -11.31
N ASP A 76 -7.72 -14.94 -10.55
CA ASP A 76 -7.95 -14.25 -9.28
C ASP A 76 -6.80 -14.46 -8.28
N ASP A 77 -6.12 -15.60 -8.37
CA ASP A 77 -4.98 -15.92 -7.50
C ASP A 77 -3.65 -15.39 -8.03
N GLU A 78 -3.62 -14.83 -9.24
CA GLU A 78 -2.40 -14.25 -9.77
C GLU A 78 -2.04 -12.95 -9.05
N THR A 79 -0.74 -12.78 -8.81
CA THR A 79 -0.22 -11.50 -8.36
C THR A 79 0.34 -10.73 -9.53
N VAL A 80 0.14 -9.42 -9.51
CA VAL A 80 0.64 -8.52 -10.55
C VAL A 80 1.34 -7.34 -9.88
N TYR A 81 2.24 -6.71 -10.61
CA TYR A 81 2.84 -5.45 -10.15
C TYR A 81 1.93 -4.30 -10.55
N ALA A 82 1.52 -3.52 -9.56
CA ALA A 82 0.63 -2.39 -9.76
C ALA A 82 1.14 -1.17 -8.99
N GLU A 83 0.82 0.00 -9.48
CA GLU A 83 1.15 1.24 -8.81
C GLU A 83 0.43 1.33 -7.46
N CYS A 84 1.16 1.81 -6.46
CA CYS A 84 0.63 1.99 -5.12
C CYS A 84 1.32 3.16 -4.44
N LEU A 85 0.72 3.64 -3.37
CA LEU A 85 1.34 4.63 -2.51
C LEU A 85 2.24 3.90 -1.51
N GLU A 86 3.52 4.19 -1.55
CA GLU A 86 4.45 3.67 -0.54
C GLU A 86 4.50 4.65 0.63
N ILE A 87 4.24 4.13 1.81
CA ILE A 87 4.29 4.90 3.06
C ILE A 87 5.38 4.28 3.92
N MET A 88 6.46 5.03 4.11
CA MET A 88 7.55 4.58 4.99
C MET A 88 7.33 5.11 6.39
N LEU A 89 7.33 4.22 7.36
CA LEU A 89 7.13 4.52 8.76
C LEU A 89 8.40 4.21 9.56
N ALA A 90 8.58 4.90 10.66
CA ALA A 90 9.72 4.70 11.56
C ALA A 90 9.25 4.65 13.00
N LYS A 91 9.98 3.92 13.83
CA LYS A 91 9.69 3.84 15.27
C LYS A 91 10.07 5.12 16.00
N VAL A 92 11.00 5.89 15.43
CA VAL A 92 11.46 7.16 15.99
C VAL A 92 11.21 8.27 14.99
N PRO A 93 11.02 9.53 15.46
CA PRO A 93 10.80 10.65 14.56
C PRO A 93 11.98 10.86 13.63
N LYS A 94 11.68 11.33 12.41
CA LYS A 94 12.71 11.76 11.48
C LYS A 94 13.41 12.97 12.07
N ALA A 95 14.75 12.92 12.12
CA ALA A 95 15.53 14.04 12.63
C ALA A 95 15.36 15.27 11.73
N ASN A 96 15.10 16.41 12.34
CA ASN A 96 15.04 17.70 11.66
C ASN A 96 16.35 18.43 11.86
N PHE A 97 16.95 18.81 10.78
CA PHE A 97 18.20 19.57 10.82
C PHE A 97 17.97 20.94 10.22
#